data_e9419bc5c957328cd6830f628cb5f94b
#
_entry.id   e9419bc5c957328cd6830f628cb5f94b
#
_cell.length_a   1.000
_cell.length_b   1.000
_cell.length_c   1.000
_cell.angle_alpha   90.00
_cell.angle_beta   90.00
_cell.angle_gamma   90.00
#
_symmetry.space_group_name_H-M   'P 1'
#
loop_
_entity.id
_entity.type
_entity.pdbx_description
1 polymer ?
#
loop_
_entity_poly.entity_id
_entity_poly.type
_entity_poly.pdbx_seq_one_letter_code
_entity_poly.pdbx_strand_id
1 'polypeptide(L)'
;LFPLRLNEFMSINNVETFAGHFNIEQCYTSNVDAALWFDFGAKANGRSTLESMRVTAVTRADTIELGKQGRPIDVMQAPIRLIATRWLYDRATRTLFSSDLFTHVWRERAEGPWIVTDDDDTTTTRELRSFMLNTRYWWLEGAPTDSIRRGIADVFEKYDVETIAPGYGCVLRGRKVVARHYKMLDEFLKACDKSVAVSRYVSRDEER
;
A
#
# COMPACT_ATOMS: atom_id res chain seq x y z
N LEU A 1 -11.10 5.63 -10.76
CA LEU A 1 -9.90 5.98 -10.00
C LEU A 1 -10.04 5.48 -8.55
N PHE A 2 -8.97 4.95 -7.97
CA PHE A 2 -8.90 4.60 -6.56
C PHE A 2 -7.57 5.07 -5.96
N PRO A 3 -7.50 6.26 -5.36
CA PRO A 3 -6.33 6.67 -4.60
C PRO A 3 -6.21 5.83 -3.32
N LEU A 4 -5.17 5.03 -3.20
CA LEU A 4 -4.98 4.10 -2.08
C LEU A 4 -4.74 4.84 -0.74
N ARG A 5 -4.30 6.10 -0.81
CA ARG A 5 -3.93 6.96 0.34
C ARG A 5 -4.40 8.40 0.12
N LEU A 6 -5.71 8.62 0.16
CA LEU A 6 -6.25 9.95 -0.12
C LEU A 6 -5.99 11.00 0.98
N ASN A 7 -5.57 10.60 2.15
CA ASN A 7 -5.30 11.52 3.27
C ASN A 7 -4.00 12.33 3.07
N GLU A 8 -3.26 12.07 2.01
CA GLU A 8 -2.07 12.84 1.67
C GLU A 8 -2.42 13.92 0.64
N PHE A 9 -1.96 15.13 0.88
CA PHE A 9 -2.18 16.28 -0.02
C PHE A 9 -1.70 16.00 -1.45
N MET A 10 -0.57 15.31 -1.59
CA MET A 10 -0.05 14.90 -2.90
C MET A 10 -1.00 13.98 -3.67
N SER A 11 -1.71 13.10 -2.96
CA SER A 11 -2.70 12.21 -3.60
C SER A 11 -3.90 12.98 -4.13
N ILE A 12 -4.31 14.06 -3.46
CA ILE A 12 -5.40 14.93 -3.91
C ILE A 12 -5.00 15.67 -5.19
N ASN A 13 -3.81 16.26 -5.23
CA ASN A 13 -3.29 16.92 -6.41
C ASN A 13 -3.17 15.98 -7.60
N ASN A 14 -2.76 14.72 -7.38
CA ASN A 14 -2.71 13.72 -8.43
C ASN A 14 -4.09 13.39 -9.00
N VAL A 15 -5.14 13.35 -8.17
CA VAL A 15 -6.52 13.14 -8.65
C VAL A 15 -6.93 14.24 -9.62
N GLU A 16 -6.64 15.49 -9.29
CA GLU A 16 -6.92 16.65 -10.15
C GLU A 16 -6.13 16.57 -11.47
N THR A 17 -4.85 16.24 -11.40
CA THR A 17 -3.99 16.04 -12.58
C THR A 17 -4.54 14.95 -13.49
N PHE A 18 -4.92 13.78 -12.93
CA PHE A 18 -5.53 12.70 -13.71
C PHE A 18 -6.88 13.10 -14.32
N ALA A 19 -7.71 13.83 -13.59
CA ALA A 19 -8.99 14.33 -14.10
C ALA A 19 -8.83 15.31 -15.26
N GLY A 20 -7.69 16.03 -15.31
CA GLY A 20 -7.35 16.89 -16.45
C GLY A 20 -6.93 16.11 -17.72
N HIS A 21 -6.50 14.87 -17.60
CA HIS A 21 -6.03 14.02 -18.71
C HIS A 21 -7.00 12.90 -19.07
N PHE A 22 -7.84 12.46 -18.15
CA PHE A 22 -8.74 11.33 -18.32
C PHE A 22 -10.17 11.70 -17.92
N ASN A 23 -11.14 11.13 -18.62
CA ASN A 23 -12.54 11.22 -18.18
C ASN A 23 -12.76 10.27 -17.00
N ILE A 24 -12.73 10.79 -15.78
CA ILE A 24 -12.93 10.04 -14.54
C ILE A 24 -14.39 10.16 -14.13
N GLU A 25 -15.17 9.13 -14.37
CA GLU A 25 -16.60 9.07 -14.01
C GLU A 25 -16.81 8.77 -12.53
N GLN A 26 -15.90 8.01 -11.93
CA GLN A 26 -16.03 7.48 -10.57
C GLN A 26 -14.70 7.50 -9.83
N CYS A 27 -14.69 8.02 -8.62
CA CYS A 27 -13.60 7.88 -7.66
C CYS A 27 -14.04 7.04 -6.46
N TYR A 28 -13.32 5.97 -6.19
CA TYR A 28 -13.45 5.21 -4.96
C TYR A 28 -12.39 5.64 -3.96
N THR A 29 -12.71 5.70 -2.69
CA THR A 29 -11.78 6.17 -1.66
C THR A 29 -12.03 5.49 -0.32
N SER A 30 -11.00 5.41 0.51
CA SER A 30 -11.13 4.97 1.90
C SER A 30 -11.58 6.08 2.85
N ASN A 31 -11.61 7.33 2.40
CA ASN A 31 -11.95 8.48 3.22
C ASN A 31 -13.36 8.98 2.89
N VAL A 32 -14.24 9.01 3.88
CA VAL A 32 -15.62 9.49 3.74
C VAL A 32 -15.70 10.99 3.44
N ASP A 33 -14.68 11.75 3.84
CA ASP A 33 -14.61 13.20 3.64
C ASP A 33 -13.94 13.59 2.31
N ALA A 34 -13.64 12.62 1.44
CA ALA A 34 -12.91 12.87 0.20
C ALA A 34 -13.55 13.94 -0.70
N ALA A 35 -14.89 13.96 -0.76
CA ALA A 35 -15.61 14.96 -1.56
C ALA A 35 -15.31 16.39 -1.08
N LEU A 36 -15.19 16.60 0.23
CA LEU A 36 -14.84 17.91 0.80
C LEU A 36 -13.42 18.33 0.45
N TRP A 37 -12.50 17.37 0.43
CA TRP A 37 -11.10 17.64 0.07
C TRP A 37 -10.95 17.99 -1.40
N PHE A 38 -11.72 17.36 -2.28
CA PHE A 38 -11.74 17.70 -3.71
C PHE A 38 -12.34 19.11 -3.94
N ASP A 39 -13.43 19.43 -3.25
CA ASP A 39 -14.04 20.75 -3.34
C ASP A 39 -13.10 21.86 -2.83
N PHE A 40 -12.36 21.59 -1.76
CA PHE A 40 -11.35 22.53 -1.25
C PHE A 40 -10.23 22.77 -2.27
N GLY A 41 -9.68 21.71 -2.88
CA GLY A 41 -8.65 21.81 -3.92
C GLY A 41 -9.16 22.57 -5.15
N ALA A 42 -10.37 22.28 -5.60
CA ALA A 42 -11.01 22.93 -6.73
C ALA A 42 -11.20 24.44 -6.51
N LYS A 43 -11.68 24.83 -5.33
CA LYS A 43 -11.86 26.25 -4.97
C LYS A 43 -10.54 27.00 -4.89
N ALA A 44 -9.49 26.38 -4.38
CA ALA A 44 -8.16 26.99 -4.28
C ALA A 44 -7.56 27.29 -5.66
N ASN A 45 -7.83 26.46 -6.66
CA ASN A 45 -7.27 26.55 -8.01
C ASN A 45 -8.22 27.24 -9.03
N GLY A 46 -9.42 27.65 -8.61
CA GLY A 46 -10.38 28.33 -9.46
C GLY A 46 -10.97 27.50 -10.61
N ARG A 47 -10.79 26.18 -10.58
CA ARG A 47 -11.32 25.22 -11.56
C ARG A 47 -11.80 23.95 -10.85
N SER A 48 -13.02 23.54 -11.12
CA SER A 48 -13.56 22.27 -10.66
C SER A 48 -13.65 21.30 -11.85
N THR A 49 -12.58 20.59 -12.12
CA THR A 49 -12.62 19.40 -13.01
C THR A 49 -13.27 18.20 -12.32
N LEU A 50 -13.55 18.33 -11.03
CA LEU A 50 -14.02 17.25 -10.16
C LEU A 50 -15.54 17.31 -9.89
N GLU A 51 -16.23 18.37 -10.31
CA GLU A 51 -17.68 18.57 -10.07
C GLU A 51 -18.55 17.45 -10.66
N SER A 52 -18.12 16.85 -11.77
CA SER A 52 -18.85 15.74 -12.41
C SER A 52 -18.47 14.35 -11.90
N MET A 53 -17.41 14.25 -11.10
CA MET A 53 -16.88 12.97 -10.62
C MET A 53 -17.69 12.48 -9.42
N ARG A 54 -18.26 11.28 -9.53
CA ARG A 54 -18.91 10.62 -8.40
C ARG A 54 -17.86 10.08 -7.43
N VAL A 55 -18.03 10.31 -6.14
CA VAL A 55 -17.15 9.81 -5.09
C VAL A 55 -17.90 8.78 -4.26
N THR A 56 -17.32 7.60 -4.12
CA THR A 56 -17.85 6.50 -3.30
C THR A 56 -16.83 6.10 -2.24
N ALA A 57 -17.20 6.20 -0.97
CA ALA A 57 -16.36 5.75 0.12
C ALA A 57 -16.46 4.23 0.31
N VAL A 58 -15.30 3.55 0.27
CA VAL A 58 -15.16 2.13 0.56
C VAL A 58 -14.45 1.97 1.90
N THR A 59 -15.21 1.92 2.98
CA THR A 59 -14.70 1.95 4.36
C THR A 59 -14.38 0.57 4.92
N ARG A 60 -14.86 -0.49 4.26
CA ARG A 60 -14.66 -1.90 4.65
C ARG A 60 -14.06 -2.69 3.49
N ALA A 61 -13.71 -3.94 3.76
CA ALA A 61 -13.42 -4.89 2.69
C ALA A 61 -14.65 -5.05 1.81
N ASP A 62 -14.46 -4.95 0.49
CA ASP A 62 -15.53 -4.97 -0.50
C ASP A 62 -15.00 -5.47 -1.85
N THR A 63 -15.88 -5.69 -2.81
CA THR A 63 -15.51 -5.90 -4.21
C THR A 63 -16.18 -4.81 -5.04
N ILE A 64 -15.37 -4.06 -5.77
CA ILE A 64 -15.85 -3.07 -6.72
C ILE A 64 -15.77 -3.64 -8.14
N GLU A 65 -16.73 -3.29 -8.98
CA GLU A 65 -16.75 -3.68 -10.37
C GLU A 65 -16.30 -2.51 -11.26
N LEU A 66 -15.31 -2.76 -12.12
CA LEU A 66 -14.77 -1.76 -13.03
C LEU A 66 -15.19 -1.99 -14.46
N GLY A 67 -15.55 -0.87 -15.12
CA GLY A 67 -15.91 -0.85 -16.52
C GLY A 67 -17.23 -1.56 -16.82
N LYS A 68 -17.65 -1.52 -18.11
CA LYS A 68 -18.92 -2.08 -18.56
C LYS A 68 -19.02 -3.61 -18.45
N GLN A 69 -17.87 -4.29 -18.37
CA GLN A 69 -17.80 -5.75 -18.28
C GLN A 69 -17.79 -6.27 -16.84
N GLY A 70 -17.86 -5.37 -15.84
CA GLY A 70 -17.89 -5.76 -14.44
C GLY A 70 -16.61 -6.46 -13.95
N ARG A 71 -15.41 -5.93 -14.29
CA ARG A 71 -14.15 -6.50 -13.81
C ARG A 71 -14.03 -6.36 -12.29
N PRO A 72 -14.01 -7.47 -11.52
CA PRO A 72 -14.00 -7.39 -10.08
C PRO A 72 -12.61 -7.04 -9.55
N ILE A 73 -12.56 -6.05 -8.67
CA ILE A 73 -11.37 -5.67 -7.89
C ILE A 73 -11.74 -5.80 -6.41
N ASP A 74 -11.04 -6.64 -5.69
CA ASP A 74 -11.21 -6.76 -4.25
C ASP A 74 -10.50 -5.62 -3.54
N VAL A 75 -11.22 -4.97 -2.63
CA VAL A 75 -10.70 -3.90 -1.77
C VAL A 75 -10.54 -4.47 -0.37
N MET A 76 -9.36 -4.30 0.22
CA MET A 76 -9.08 -4.78 1.57
C MET A 76 -8.33 -3.73 2.38
N GLN A 77 -8.39 -3.86 3.69
CA GLN A 77 -7.60 -3.03 4.58
C GLN A 77 -6.13 -3.50 4.53
N ALA A 78 -5.19 -2.56 4.39
CA ALA A 78 -3.78 -2.88 4.48
C ALA A 78 -3.46 -3.46 5.89
N PRO A 79 -2.78 -4.61 5.99
CA PRO A 79 -2.40 -5.20 7.29
C PRO A 79 -1.47 -4.31 8.11
N ILE A 80 -0.64 -3.53 7.43
CA ILE A 80 0.18 -2.47 8.02
C ILE A 80 -0.17 -1.14 7.37
N ARG A 81 -0.39 -0.12 8.17
CA ARG A 81 -0.80 1.19 7.67
C ARG A 81 -0.33 2.30 8.58
N LEU A 82 0.09 3.40 7.99
CA LEU A 82 0.37 4.65 8.68
C LEU A 82 -0.88 5.53 8.77
N ILE A 83 -1.73 5.47 7.75
CA ILE A 83 -2.99 6.19 7.60
C ILE A 83 -4.02 5.24 6.99
N ALA A 84 -5.23 5.71 6.73
CA ALA A 84 -6.31 4.91 6.11
C ALA A 84 -5.92 4.43 4.71
N THR A 85 -5.14 3.35 4.63
CA THR A 85 -4.61 2.75 3.41
C THR A 85 -5.46 1.53 3.03
N ARG A 86 -5.72 1.38 1.74
CA ARG A 86 -6.34 0.19 1.16
C ARG A 86 -5.35 -0.54 0.27
N TRP A 87 -5.47 -1.85 0.28
CA TRP A 87 -4.89 -2.71 -0.75
C TRP A 87 -5.99 -3.12 -1.73
N LEU A 88 -5.61 -3.29 -2.98
CA LEU A 88 -6.51 -3.79 -4.00
C LEU A 88 -5.94 -5.08 -4.58
N TYR A 89 -6.83 -6.01 -4.92
CA TYR A 89 -6.43 -7.20 -5.64
C TYR A 89 -7.27 -7.35 -6.92
N ASP A 90 -6.58 -7.37 -8.04
CA ASP A 90 -7.18 -7.62 -9.35
C ASP A 90 -7.12 -9.10 -9.67
N ARG A 91 -8.28 -9.74 -9.64
CA ARG A 91 -8.42 -11.18 -9.91
C ARG A 91 -8.01 -11.56 -11.34
N ALA A 92 -8.23 -10.69 -12.31
CA ALA A 92 -7.96 -10.97 -13.71
C ALA A 92 -6.46 -11.04 -14.02
N THR A 93 -5.66 -10.17 -13.38
CA THR A 93 -4.20 -10.11 -13.57
C THR A 93 -3.43 -10.67 -12.38
N ARG A 94 -4.12 -11.15 -11.32
CA ARG A 94 -3.52 -11.62 -10.06
C ARG A 94 -2.54 -10.61 -9.47
N THR A 95 -2.92 -9.34 -9.56
CA THR A 95 -2.08 -8.22 -9.11
C THR A 95 -2.55 -7.67 -7.79
N LEU A 96 -1.65 -7.64 -6.81
CA LEU A 96 -1.83 -6.96 -5.52
C LEU A 96 -1.27 -5.55 -5.61
N PHE A 97 -2.10 -4.54 -5.42
CA PHE A 97 -1.69 -3.14 -5.25
C PHE A 97 -1.50 -2.87 -3.76
N SER A 98 -0.24 -2.76 -3.32
CA SER A 98 0.12 -2.79 -1.91
C SER A 98 0.44 -1.43 -1.30
N SER A 99 0.25 -0.33 -2.03
CA SER A 99 0.55 1.03 -1.56
C SER A 99 1.99 1.15 -1.03
N ASP A 100 2.18 1.41 0.25
CA ASP A 100 3.50 1.66 0.85
C ASP A 100 4.31 0.39 1.14
N LEU A 101 3.69 -0.78 1.16
CA LEU A 101 4.40 -2.01 1.43
C LEU A 101 4.98 -2.59 0.13
N PHE A 102 6.09 -3.33 0.24
CA PHE A 102 6.89 -3.84 -0.89
C PHE A 102 7.56 -2.76 -1.76
N THR A 103 7.76 -1.57 -1.22
CA THR A 103 8.38 -0.42 -1.91
C THR A 103 9.91 -0.38 -1.79
N HIS A 104 10.53 -1.42 -1.27
CA HIS A 104 11.95 -1.49 -0.96
C HIS A 104 12.84 -1.87 -2.15
N VAL A 105 12.27 -2.12 -3.31
CA VAL A 105 13.02 -2.48 -4.52
C VAL A 105 13.14 -1.27 -5.44
N TRP A 106 14.38 -0.87 -5.71
CA TRP A 106 14.71 0.30 -6.51
C TRP A 106 15.71 -0.05 -7.61
N ARG A 107 15.72 0.74 -8.64
CA ARG A 107 16.74 0.72 -9.70
C ARG A 107 17.57 1.99 -9.62
N GLU A 108 18.86 1.87 -9.86
CA GLU A 108 19.76 3.02 -9.92
C GLU A 108 19.55 3.90 -11.17
N ARG A 109 18.93 3.33 -12.20
CA ARG A 109 18.69 4.00 -13.48
C ARG A 109 17.29 4.58 -13.55
N ALA A 110 17.20 5.81 -14.04
CA ALA A 110 15.92 6.50 -14.24
C ALA A 110 15.08 5.91 -15.39
N GLU A 111 15.71 5.21 -16.34
CA GLU A 111 15.06 4.68 -17.53
C GLU A 111 14.36 3.33 -17.32
N GLY A 112 14.51 2.72 -16.15
CA GLY A 112 13.96 1.39 -15.86
C GLY A 112 14.84 0.24 -16.36
N PRO A 113 14.31 -0.97 -16.52
CA PRO A 113 12.91 -1.36 -16.35
C PRO A 113 12.42 -1.26 -14.89
N TRP A 114 11.19 -0.82 -14.72
CA TRP A 114 10.54 -0.70 -13.39
C TRP A 114 9.83 -1.97 -12.93
N ILE A 115 10.16 -3.08 -13.57
CA ILE A 115 9.64 -4.41 -13.27
C ILE A 115 10.83 -5.29 -12.91
N VAL A 116 10.69 -6.01 -11.79
CA VAL A 116 11.67 -6.99 -11.31
C VAL A 116 11.05 -8.38 -11.40
N THR A 117 11.80 -9.29 -11.96
CA THR A 117 11.44 -10.70 -12.15
C THR A 117 12.42 -11.62 -11.41
N ASP A 118 12.19 -12.92 -11.45
CA ASP A 118 13.10 -13.91 -10.83
C ASP A 118 14.53 -13.83 -11.37
N ASP A 119 14.67 -13.47 -12.65
CA ASP A 119 15.97 -13.50 -13.35
C ASP A 119 16.86 -12.30 -13.01
N ASP A 120 16.26 -11.18 -12.59
CA ASP A 120 16.97 -9.92 -12.35
C ASP A 120 16.83 -9.36 -10.95
N ASP A 121 16.21 -10.13 -10.03
CA ASP A 121 16.06 -9.74 -8.63
C ASP A 121 17.33 -10.08 -7.83
N THR A 122 18.02 -9.03 -7.41
CA THR A 122 19.21 -9.09 -6.55
C THR A 122 18.97 -8.62 -5.13
N THR A 123 17.73 -8.31 -4.77
CA THR A 123 17.36 -7.74 -3.47
C THR A 123 17.74 -8.68 -2.32
N THR A 124 18.38 -8.13 -1.32
CA THR A 124 18.80 -8.85 -0.11
C THR A 124 17.92 -8.50 1.09
N THR A 125 17.87 -9.42 2.08
CA THR A 125 17.20 -9.15 3.36
C THR A 125 17.79 -7.92 4.09
N ARG A 126 19.10 -7.69 3.91
CA ARG A 126 19.77 -6.51 4.49
C ARG A 126 19.24 -5.20 3.89
N GLU A 127 19.06 -5.16 2.59
CA GLU A 127 18.50 -3.97 1.90
C GLU A 127 17.06 -3.74 2.30
N LEU A 128 16.22 -4.79 2.33
CA LEU A 128 14.86 -4.70 2.84
C LEU A 128 14.84 -4.13 4.26
N ARG A 129 15.62 -4.72 5.18
CA ARG A 129 15.69 -4.25 6.57
C ARG A 129 16.15 -2.81 6.65
N SER A 130 17.20 -2.44 5.93
CA SER A 130 17.74 -1.08 5.90
C SER A 130 16.68 -0.09 5.40
N PHE A 131 16.00 -0.42 4.31
CA PHE A 131 14.94 0.41 3.78
C PHE A 131 13.79 0.59 4.79
N MET A 132 13.28 -0.50 5.34
CA MET A 132 12.14 -0.46 6.26
C MET A 132 12.44 0.38 7.50
N LEU A 133 13.59 0.18 8.15
CA LEU A 133 13.93 0.85 9.41
C LEU A 133 14.44 2.29 9.22
N ASN A 134 14.97 2.64 8.07
CA ASN A 134 15.45 4.00 7.80
C ASN A 134 14.41 4.90 7.11
N THR A 135 13.22 4.36 6.83
CA THR A 135 12.15 5.11 6.18
C THR A 135 10.90 5.19 7.06
N ARG A 136 9.75 4.84 6.53
CA ARG A 136 8.43 4.99 7.17
C ARG A 136 8.16 4.01 8.30
N TYR A 137 8.91 2.91 8.37
CA TYR A 137 8.61 1.78 9.24
C TYR A 137 9.61 1.59 10.38
N TRP A 138 10.42 2.61 10.70
CA TRP A 138 11.40 2.59 11.80
C TRP A 138 10.79 2.18 13.15
N TRP A 139 9.53 2.50 13.37
CA TRP A 139 8.80 2.17 14.59
C TRP A 139 8.47 0.67 14.74
N LEU A 140 8.65 -0.14 13.69
CA LEU A 140 8.47 -1.59 13.78
C LEU A 140 9.52 -2.25 14.66
N GLU A 141 10.68 -1.62 14.82
CA GLU A 141 11.70 -2.17 15.70
C GLU A 141 11.26 -2.08 17.16
N GLY A 142 10.93 -3.23 17.75
CA GLY A 142 10.38 -3.32 19.09
C GLY A 142 8.86 -3.28 19.20
N ALA A 143 8.16 -3.17 18.07
CA ALA A 143 6.70 -3.28 18.06
C ALA A 143 6.22 -4.75 18.08
N PRO A 144 5.02 -5.04 18.59
CA PRO A 144 4.39 -6.36 18.43
C PRO A 144 3.93 -6.52 16.98
N THR A 145 4.69 -7.26 16.17
CA THR A 145 4.47 -7.40 14.73
C THR A 145 3.65 -8.63 14.33
N ASP A 146 3.32 -9.51 15.26
CA ASP A 146 2.64 -10.76 14.98
C ASP A 146 1.27 -10.59 14.30
N SER A 147 0.49 -9.59 14.73
CA SER A 147 -0.80 -9.28 14.08
C SER A 147 -0.64 -8.78 12.64
N ILE A 148 0.43 -8.03 12.37
CA ILE A 148 0.76 -7.55 11.02
C ILE A 148 1.14 -8.74 10.14
N ARG A 149 2.00 -9.64 10.65
CA ARG A 149 2.43 -10.85 9.94
C ARG A 149 1.25 -11.72 9.56
N ARG A 150 0.35 -12.00 10.52
CA ARG A 150 -0.89 -12.76 10.26
C ARG A 150 -1.76 -12.09 9.21
N GLY A 151 -2.00 -10.80 9.32
CA GLY A 151 -2.81 -10.10 8.33
C GLY A 151 -2.21 -10.11 6.91
N ILE A 152 -0.87 -10.11 6.77
CA ILE A 152 -0.21 -10.29 5.48
C ILE A 152 -0.37 -11.74 5.00
N ALA A 153 -0.15 -12.72 5.87
CA ALA A 153 -0.32 -14.14 5.55
C ALA A 153 -1.74 -14.44 5.05
N ASP A 154 -2.77 -13.94 5.73
CA ASP A 154 -4.18 -14.09 5.33
C ASP A 154 -4.43 -13.60 3.89
N VAL A 155 -3.78 -12.51 3.48
CA VAL A 155 -3.87 -12.01 2.10
C VAL A 155 -3.25 -12.99 1.12
N PHE A 156 -2.04 -13.49 1.39
CA PHE A 156 -1.34 -14.43 0.50
C PHE A 156 -1.92 -15.85 0.50
N GLU A 157 -2.63 -16.24 1.56
CA GLU A 157 -3.41 -17.49 1.59
C GLU A 157 -4.70 -17.36 0.77
N LYS A 158 -5.36 -16.21 0.86
CA LYS A 158 -6.63 -15.97 0.16
C LYS A 158 -6.45 -15.73 -1.33
N TYR A 159 -5.37 -15.08 -1.73
CA TYR A 159 -5.17 -14.62 -3.10
C TYR A 159 -3.93 -15.23 -3.74
N ASP A 160 -4.10 -15.72 -4.96
CA ASP A 160 -3.02 -16.20 -5.82
C ASP A 160 -2.26 -15.00 -6.43
N VAL A 161 -1.37 -14.38 -5.64
CA VAL A 161 -0.64 -13.19 -6.06
C VAL A 161 0.51 -13.55 -6.99
N GLU A 162 0.46 -13.05 -8.22
CA GLU A 162 1.50 -13.23 -9.24
C GLU A 162 2.29 -11.96 -9.50
N THR A 163 1.69 -10.81 -9.19
CA THR A 163 2.33 -9.51 -9.33
C THR A 163 2.04 -8.65 -8.09
N ILE A 164 3.04 -7.94 -7.59
CA ILE A 164 2.87 -6.88 -6.59
C ILE A 164 3.20 -5.56 -7.25
N ALA A 165 2.23 -4.63 -7.26
CA ALA A 165 2.39 -3.26 -7.73
C ALA A 165 2.34 -2.30 -6.53
N PRO A 166 3.50 -1.91 -5.98
CA PRO A 166 3.57 -0.97 -4.88
C PRO A 166 3.31 0.47 -5.34
N GLY A 167 3.12 1.38 -4.40
CA GLY A 167 2.88 2.79 -4.70
C GLY A 167 4.09 3.53 -5.26
N TYR A 168 5.29 3.01 -5.06
CA TYR A 168 6.57 3.50 -5.58
C TYR A 168 7.61 2.36 -5.52
N GLY A 169 8.77 2.56 -6.14
CA GLY A 169 9.73 1.48 -6.37
C GLY A 169 9.35 0.62 -7.57
N CYS A 170 9.86 -0.59 -7.63
CA CYS A 170 9.65 -1.50 -8.75
C CYS A 170 8.45 -2.43 -8.54
N VAL A 171 7.77 -2.76 -9.63
CA VAL A 171 6.76 -3.83 -9.67
C VAL A 171 7.47 -5.18 -9.59
N LEU A 172 7.02 -6.07 -8.72
CA LEU A 172 7.50 -7.44 -8.60
C LEU A 172 6.60 -8.34 -9.46
N ARG A 173 7.15 -9.02 -10.45
CA ARG A 173 6.39 -9.86 -11.38
C ARG A 173 6.93 -11.28 -11.43
N GLY A 174 6.09 -12.22 -11.08
CA GLY A 174 6.37 -13.65 -11.08
C GLY A 174 6.17 -14.25 -9.69
N ARG A 175 5.64 -15.47 -9.65
CA ARG A 175 5.29 -16.15 -8.37
C ARG A 175 6.50 -16.35 -7.47
N LYS A 176 7.67 -16.64 -8.03
CA LYS A 176 8.89 -16.88 -7.25
C LYS A 176 9.40 -15.59 -6.62
N VAL A 177 9.52 -14.49 -7.39
CA VAL A 177 9.95 -13.20 -6.84
C VAL A 177 8.95 -12.69 -5.80
N VAL A 178 7.66 -12.82 -6.04
CA VAL A 178 6.62 -12.47 -5.07
C VAL A 178 6.76 -13.28 -3.78
N ALA A 179 6.86 -14.60 -3.88
CA ALA A 179 7.03 -15.47 -2.71
C ALA A 179 8.33 -15.18 -1.93
N ARG A 180 9.41 -14.88 -2.65
CA ARG A 180 10.69 -14.51 -2.05
C ARG A 180 10.58 -13.20 -1.26
N HIS A 181 9.98 -12.17 -1.83
CA HIS A 181 9.81 -10.88 -1.14
C HIS A 181 8.84 -10.97 0.02
N TYR A 182 7.77 -11.75 -0.10
CA TYR A 182 6.87 -12.05 1.03
C TYR A 182 7.63 -12.72 2.18
N LYS A 183 8.44 -13.75 1.88
CA LYS A 183 9.24 -14.45 2.89
C LYS A 183 10.24 -13.53 3.57
N MET A 184 10.98 -12.72 2.81
CA MET A 184 11.93 -11.75 3.36
C MET A 184 11.23 -10.73 4.28
N LEU A 185 10.04 -10.27 3.92
CA LEU A 185 9.25 -9.36 4.73
C LEU A 185 8.77 -10.03 6.02
N ASP A 186 8.30 -11.28 5.95
CA ASP A 186 7.85 -12.03 7.13
C ASP A 186 9.02 -12.28 8.11
N GLU A 187 10.18 -12.67 7.61
CA GLU A 187 11.40 -12.85 8.42
C GLU A 187 11.85 -11.53 9.07
N PHE A 188 11.78 -10.43 8.32
CA PHE A 188 12.08 -9.10 8.86
C PHE A 188 11.12 -8.71 9.99
N LEU A 189 9.82 -8.83 9.78
CA LEU A 189 8.81 -8.53 10.79
C LEU A 189 8.96 -9.41 12.03
N LYS A 190 9.24 -10.69 11.85
CA LYS A 190 9.54 -11.63 12.95
C LYS A 190 10.76 -11.19 13.76
N ALA A 191 11.81 -10.70 13.09
CA ALA A 191 13.02 -10.22 13.76
C ALA A 191 12.79 -8.88 14.50
N CYS A 192 11.82 -8.07 14.07
CA CYS A 192 11.44 -6.83 14.74
C CYS A 192 10.57 -7.05 15.99
N ASP A 193 9.91 -8.21 16.09
CA ASP A 193 9.00 -8.48 17.20
C ASP A 193 9.75 -8.64 18.53
N LYS A 194 9.52 -7.69 19.42
CA LYS A 194 10.07 -7.67 20.78
C LYS A 194 8.97 -7.63 21.84
N SER A 195 7.80 -8.17 21.54
CA SER A 195 6.67 -8.21 22.47
C SER A 195 7.04 -8.79 23.83
N VAL A 196 7.97 -9.74 23.89
CA VAL A 196 8.53 -10.31 25.14
C VAL A 196 9.41 -9.29 25.87
N ALA A 197 10.07 -8.38 25.17
CA ALA A 197 10.92 -7.35 25.79
C ALA A 197 10.08 -6.28 26.49
N VAL A 198 8.91 -5.96 25.96
CA VAL A 198 7.97 -5.00 26.57
C VAL A 198 7.47 -5.49 27.93
N SER A 199 7.29 -6.81 28.11
CA SER A 199 6.88 -7.39 29.40
C SER A 199 7.95 -7.28 30.52
N ARG A 200 9.17 -6.90 30.16
CA ARG A 200 10.29 -6.69 31.11
C ARG A 200 10.56 -5.20 31.38
N TYR A 201 9.70 -4.33 30.88
CA TYR A 201 9.84 -2.91 31.17
C TYR A 201 9.52 -2.65 32.64
N VAL A 202 10.53 -2.18 33.36
CA VAL A 202 10.36 -1.77 34.76
C VAL A 202 10.05 -0.27 34.77
N SER A 203 8.95 0.11 35.43
CA SER A 203 8.60 1.52 35.60
C SER A 203 9.67 2.24 36.42
N ARG A 204 9.97 3.50 36.09
CA ARG A 204 10.90 4.35 36.87
C ARG A 204 10.50 4.47 38.35
N ASP A 205 9.22 4.27 38.66
CA ASP A 205 8.71 4.35 40.03
C ASP A 205 9.00 3.08 40.84
N GLU A 206 9.39 1.97 40.20
CA GLU A 206 9.80 0.73 40.87
C GLU A 206 11.31 0.68 41.17
N GLU A 207 12.09 1.60 40.62
CA GLU A 207 13.53 1.73 40.90
C GLU A 207 13.84 2.66 42.09
N ARG A 208 12.84 3.23 42.77
CA ARG A 208 12.94 4.05 43.98
C ARG A 208 12.54 3.25 45.19
#